data_6aed7768fd289cd81ae64ccaa9d7090f
#
_entry.id   6aed7768fd289cd81ae64ccaa9d7090f
#
_cell.length_a   1.000
_cell.length_b   1.000
_cell.length_c   1.000
_cell.angle_alpha   90.00
_cell.angle_beta   90.00
_cell.angle_gamma   90.00
#
_symmetry.space_group_name_H-M   'P 1'
#
loop_
_entity.id
_entity.type
_entity.pdbx_description
1 polymer ?
#
loop_
_entity_poly.entity_id
_entity_poly.type
_entity_poly.pdbx_seq_one_letter_code
_entity_poly.pdbx_strand_id
1 'polypeptide(L)'
;MKDVKIDRKNFIPHKTTAISKEYTLGKQLGTGAFGAVRLAVHKATKQTRAVKILKKTKENVQWILDEIHILSTLSHPNIMQIFEVFEDQTNYYIVSEQCKGGELFDVISEKGGFTEKDAATVMKQLLSGVCYSHQNQIVHRDLKPENILMDNKSNDLTIKIIDWGCAQTLKKDEKLHSTDGTAYYIAPEVLKGD
;
A
#
# COMPACT_ATOMS: atom_id res chain seq x y z
N MET A 1 -2.21 -25.45 25.43
CA MET A 1 -3.06 -25.00 24.30
C MET A 1 -2.12 -24.67 23.16
N LYS A 2 -2.31 -25.23 21.95
CA LYS A 2 -1.54 -24.77 20.78
C LYS A 2 -2.09 -23.39 20.40
N ASP A 3 -1.26 -22.37 20.40
CA ASP A 3 -1.62 -21.05 19.92
C ASP A 3 -2.03 -21.17 18.45
N VAL A 4 -3.31 -20.94 18.17
CA VAL A 4 -3.83 -20.87 16.81
C VAL A 4 -3.39 -19.52 16.24
N LYS A 5 -2.32 -19.50 15.45
CA LYS A 5 -1.90 -18.31 14.69
C LYS A 5 -2.97 -18.06 13.61
N ILE A 6 -3.79 -17.05 13.84
CA ILE A 6 -4.77 -16.59 12.83
C ILE A 6 -3.99 -15.73 11.82
N ASP A 7 -3.84 -16.26 10.60
CA ASP A 7 -3.17 -15.54 9.51
C ASP A 7 -4.22 -14.71 8.76
N ARG A 8 -4.04 -13.38 8.73
CA ARG A 8 -4.97 -12.43 8.12
C ARG A 8 -5.20 -12.70 6.63
N LYS A 9 -4.22 -13.18 5.90
CA LYS A 9 -4.36 -13.50 4.46
C LYS A 9 -5.53 -14.44 4.18
N ASN A 10 -5.89 -15.30 5.14
CA ASN A 10 -7.01 -16.22 5.02
C ASN A 10 -8.38 -15.52 5.09
N PHE A 11 -8.41 -14.24 5.47
CA PHE A 11 -9.62 -13.44 5.60
C PHE A 11 -9.78 -12.37 4.51
N ILE A 12 -8.81 -12.26 3.59
CA ILE A 12 -8.93 -11.37 2.43
C ILE A 12 -9.57 -12.18 1.29
N PRO A 13 -10.86 -11.96 0.98
CA PRO A 13 -11.53 -12.71 -0.08
C PRO A 13 -10.94 -12.36 -1.43
N HIS A 14 -10.66 -13.40 -2.23
CA HIS A 14 -10.31 -13.29 -3.64
C HIS A 14 -11.50 -13.76 -4.47
N LYS A 15 -12.14 -12.85 -5.20
CA LYS A 15 -13.41 -13.06 -5.90
C LYS A 15 -13.21 -12.98 -7.41
N THR A 16 -13.74 -13.97 -8.12
CA THR A 16 -13.77 -13.99 -9.60
C THR A 16 -15.07 -13.41 -10.18
N THR A 17 -15.92 -12.88 -9.33
CA THR A 17 -17.15 -12.19 -9.75
C THR A 17 -16.84 -10.75 -10.17
N ALA A 18 -17.62 -10.20 -11.09
CA ALA A 18 -17.45 -8.82 -11.52
C ALA A 18 -17.59 -7.86 -10.32
N ILE A 19 -16.59 -7.00 -10.11
CA ILE A 19 -16.57 -5.98 -9.03
C ILE A 19 -17.80 -5.09 -9.06
N SER A 20 -18.37 -4.84 -10.24
CA SER A 20 -19.58 -4.05 -10.43
C SER A 20 -20.83 -4.63 -9.75
N LYS A 21 -20.83 -5.89 -9.32
CA LYS A 21 -21.93 -6.46 -8.53
C LYS A 21 -21.95 -5.87 -7.11
N GLU A 22 -20.80 -5.62 -6.53
CA GLU A 22 -20.67 -5.17 -5.13
C GLU A 22 -20.29 -3.68 -4.99
N TYR A 23 -19.60 -3.13 -5.98
CA TYR A 23 -19.12 -1.74 -5.94
C TYR A 23 -19.62 -0.92 -7.13
N THR A 24 -19.84 0.36 -6.87
CA THR A 24 -19.99 1.39 -7.91
C THR A 24 -18.67 2.14 -7.99
N LEU A 25 -17.96 2.02 -9.13
CA LEU A 25 -16.72 2.74 -9.37
C LEU A 25 -17.03 4.20 -9.71
N GLY A 26 -16.39 5.12 -9.00
CA GLY A 26 -16.52 6.56 -9.13
C GLY A 26 -15.35 7.21 -9.88
N LYS A 27 -15.02 8.44 -9.48
CA LYS A 27 -13.94 9.22 -10.09
C LYS A 27 -12.57 8.56 -9.87
N GLN A 28 -11.64 8.88 -10.76
CA GLN A 28 -10.23 8.53 -10.59
C GLN A 28 -9.63 9.36 -9.47
N LEU A 29 -8.85 8.71 -8.60
CA LEU A 29 -8.13 9.32 -7.48
C LEU A 29 -6.67 9.55 -7.83
N GLY A 30 -6.08 8.66 -8.65
CA GLY A 30 -4.70 8.74 -9.08
C GLY A 30 -4.39 7.73 -10.18
N THR A 31 -3.19 7.85 -10.76
CA THR A 31 -2.59 6.89 -11.68
C THR A 31 -1.25 6.48 -11.13
N GLY A 32 -1.01 5.18 -11.03
CA GLY A 32 0.32 4.62 -10.75
C GLY A 32 0.94 4.04 -12.01
N ALA A 33 2.20 3.64 -11.94
CA ALA A 33 2.94 3.03 -13.05
C ALA A 33 2.24 1.80 -13.66
N PHE A 34 1.38 1.13 -12.90
CA PHE A 34 0.78 -0.15 -13.27
C PHE A 34 -0.75 -0.12 -13.39
N GLY A 35 -1.39 1.04 -13.20
CA GLY A 35 -2.84 1.13 -13.29
C GLY A 35 -3.43 2.41 -12.70
N ALA A 36 -4.75 2.44 -12.64
CA ALA A 36 -5.52 3.56 -12.10
C ALA A 36 -6.09 3.23 -10.73
N VAL A 37 -6.12 4.22 -9.84
CA VAL A 37 -6.84 4.13 -8.56
C VAL A 37 -8.15 4.90 -8.69
N ARG A 38 -9.26 4.27 -8.36
CA ARG A 38 -10.60 4.89 -8.42
C ARG A 38 -11.29 4.85 -7.07
N LEU A 39 -12.07 5.89 -6.81
CA LEU A 39 -13.04 5.87 -5.73
C LEU A 39 -14.08 4.79 -6.02
N ALA A 40 -14.48 4.06 -5.00
CA ALA A 40 -15.56 3.09 -5.09
C ALA A 40 -16.52 3.22 -3.91
N VAL A 41 -17.79 2.91 -4.14
CA VAL A 41 -18.82 2.86 -3.08
C VAL A 41 -19.35 1.44 -3.02
N HIS A 42 -19.22 0.80 -1.87
CA HIS A 42 -19.80 -0.51 -1.64
C HIS A 42 -21.33 -0.42 -1.62
N LYS A 43 -22.01 -1.17 -2.49
CA LYS A 43 -23.43 -0.99 -2.75
C LYS A 43 -24.33 -1.26 -1.54
N ALA A 44 -23.99 -2.28 -0.74
CA ALA A 44 -24.77 -2.65 0.43
C ALA A 44 -24.50 -1.74 1.64
N THR A 45 -23.21 -1.51 1.98
CA THR A 45 -22.84 -0.76 3.20
C THR A 45 -22.71 0.75 2.98
N LYS A 46 -22.72 1.22 1.72
CA LYS A 46 -22.48 2.62 1.31
C LYS A 46 -21.10 3.16 1.72
N GLN A 47 -20.20 2.31 2.20
CA GLN A 47 -18.85 2.70 2.56
C GLN A 47 -18.02 3.05 1.32
N THR A 48 -17.22 4.10 1.45
CA THR A 48 -16.27 4.51 0.41
C THR A 48 -14.97 3.71 0.54
N ARG A 49 -14.39 3.34 -0.61
CA ARG A 49 -13.15 2.57 -0.74
C ARG A 49 -12.30 3.17 -1.85
N ALA A 50 -11.02 2.85 -1.87
CA ALA A 50 -10.17 3.00 -3.03
C ALA A 50 -10.03 1.64 -3.74
N VAL A 51 -9.98 1.65 -5.06
CA VAL A 51 -9.78 0.44 -5.87
C VAL A 51 -8.63 0.69 -6.82
N LYS A 52 -7.51 -0.02 -6.60
CA LYS A 52 -6.37 -0.08 -7.53
C LYS A 52 -6.70 -1.11 -8.60
N ILE A 53 -6.72 -0.68 -9.86
CA ILE A 53 -7.05 -1.52 -11.02
C ILE A 53 -5.75 -1.81 -11.76
N LEU A 54 -5.36 -3.06 -11.79
CA LEU A 54 -4.10 -3.52 -12.38
C LEU A 54 -4.40 -4.40 -13.59
N LYS A 55 -4.00 -3.96 -14.79
CA LYS A 55 -4.17 -4.72 -16.02
C LYS A 55 -3.22 -5.90 -16.03
N LYS A 56 -3.73 -7.09 -16.33
CA LYS A 56 -2.95 -8.32 -16.46
C LYS A 56 -2.15 -8.33 -17.76
N THR A 57 -0.88 -8.68 -17.66
CA THR A 57 -0.04 -9.10 -18.77
C THR A 57 0.68 -10.38 -18.38
N LYS A 58 1.26 -11.11 -19.34
CA LYS A 58 2.02 -12.34 -19.03
C LYS A 58 3.20 -12.05 -18.09
N GLU A 59 3.78 -10.85 -18.21
CA GLU A 59 4.99 -10.44 -17.49
C GLU A 59 4.69 -9.98 -16.08
N ASN A 60 3.49 -9.40 -15.80
CA ASN A 60 3.21 -8.74 -14.52
C ASN A 60 2.30 -9.52 -13.56
N VAL A 61 1.67 -10.61 -14.00
CA VAL A 61 0.71 -11.36 -13.14
C VAL A 61 1.36 -11.80 -11.83
N GLN A 62 2.57 -12.37 -11.88
CA GLN A 62 3.25 -12.82 -10.67
C GLN A 62 3.54 -11.66 -9.71
N TRP A 63 4.05 -10.56 -10.24
CA TRP A 63 4.31 -9.36 -9.48
C TRP A 63 3.05 -8.78 -8.80
N ILE A 64 1.89 -8.76 -9.50
CA ILE A 64 0.61 -8.36 -8.90
C ILE A 64 0.20 -9.30 -7.76
N LEU A 65 0.37 -10.60 -7.95
CA LEU A 65 0.05 -11.59 -6.91
C LEU A 65 0.95 -11.46 -5.68
N ASP A 66 2.22 -11.13 -5.88
CA ASP A 66 3.17 -10.88 -4.79
C ASP A 66 2.78 -9.61 -4.00
N GLU A 67 2.38 -8.52 -4.68
CA GLU A 67 1.87 -7.31 -4.02
C GLU A 67 0.61 -7.63 -3.20
N ILE A 68 -0.36 -8.36 -3.77
CA ILE A 68 -1.58 -8.78 -3.07
C ILE A 68 -1.23 -9.64 -1.85
N HIS A 69 -0.32 -10.59 -1.98
CA HIS A 69 0.11 -11.45 -0.89
C HIS A 69 0.73 -10.64 0.26
N ILE A 70 1.64 -9.73 -0.05
CA ILE A 70 2.28 -8.84 0.93
C ILE A 70 1.23 -7.99 1.66
N LEU A 71 0.36 -7.30 0.92
CA LEU A 71 -0.69 -6.46 1.49
C LEU A 71 -1.70 -7.27 2.32
N SER A 72 -1.96 -8.52 1.96
CA SER A 72 -2.83 -9.42 2.73
C SER A 72 -2.21 -9.82 4.07
N THR A 73 -0.88 -9.88 4.15
CA THR A 73 -0.13 -10.28 5.33
C THR A 73 -0.01 -9.12 6.34
N LEU A 74 0.17 -7.89 5.85
CA LEU A 74 0.41 -6.73 6.69
C LEU A 74 -0.89 -6.19 7.32
N SER A 75 -0.86 -5.94 8.63
CA SER A 75 -1.97 -5.32 9.38
C SER A 75 -1.41 -4.37 10.44
N HIS A 76 -1.33 -3.09 10.09
CA HIS A 76 -0.77 -2.05 10.94
C HIS A 76 -1.51 -0.72 10.72
N PRO A 77 -1.74 0.12 11.75
CA PRO A 77 -2.47 1.38 11.60
C PRO A 77 -1.87 2.34 10.59
N ASN A 78 -0.55 2.28 10.37
CA ASN A 78 0.16 3.15 9.42
C ASN A 78 0.53 2.46 8.09
N ILE A 79 -0.06 1.32 7.79
CA ILE A 79 0.04 0.63 6.50
C ILE A 79 -1.36 0.53 5.90
N MET A 80 -1.49 0.82 4.60
CA MET A 80 -2.77 0.73 3.91
C MET A 80 -3.36 -0.67 4.02
N GLN A 81 -4.63 -0.73 4.43
CA GLN A 81 -5.35 -1.98 4.59
C GLN A 81 -6.11 -2.32 3.32
N ILE A 82 -5.95 -3.56 2.84
CA ILE A 82 -6.84 -4.11 1.82
C ILE A 82 -7.95 -4.93 2.47
N PHE A 83 -9.11 -4.98 1.82
CA PHE A 83 -10.29 -5.67 2.34
C PHE A 83 -10.65 -6.90 1.50
N GLU A 84 -10.50 -6.80 0.19
CA GLU A 84 -10.81 -7.85 -0.76
C GLU A 84 -10.18 -7.59 -2.11
N VAL A 85 -10.07 -8.64 -2.91
CA VAL A 85 -9.54 -8.59 -4.26
C VAL A 85 -10.57 -9.18 -5.22
N PHE A 86 -10.80 -8.49 -6.34
CA PHE A 86 -11.58 -9.04 -7.45
C PHE A 86 -10.66 -9.30 -8.65
N GLU A 87 -11.04 -10.26 -9.43
CA GLU A 87 -10.30 -10.67 -10.62
C GLU A 87 -11.29 -10.94 -11.77
N ASP A 88 -11.00 -10.39 -12.93
CA ASP A 88 -11.64 -10.78 -14.19
C ASP A 88 -10.59 -11.25 -15.21
N GLN A 89 -10.99 -11.43 -16.46
CA GLN A 89 -10.08 -11.92 -17.51
C GLN A 89 -8.92 -10.97 -17.79
N THR A 90 -9.06 -9.68 -17.53
CA THR A 90 -8.15 -8.62 -17.95
C THR A 90 -7.49 -7.86 -16.80
N ASN A 91 -8.10 -7.87 -15.62
CA ASN A 91 -7.65 -7.02 -14.51
C ASN A 91 -7.70 -7.75 -13.15
N TYR A 92 -6.86 -7.27 -12.23
CA TYR A 92 -7.05 -7.38 -10.79
C TYR A 92 -7.57 -6.05 -10.24
N TYR A 93 -8.42 -6.13 -9.22
CA TYR A 93 -8.98 -4.98 -8.50
C TYR A 93 -8.70 -5.15 -7.01
N ILE A 94 -7.77 -4.38 -6.48
CA ILE A 94 -7.43 -4.40 -5.06
C ILE A 94 -8.29 -3.35 -4.35
N VAL A 95 -9.20 -3.79 -3.49
CA VAL A 95 -10.08 -2.90 -2.72
C VAL A 95 -9.43 -2.59 -1.39
N SER A 96 -9.16 -1.31 -1.14
CA SER A 96 -8.49 -0.82 0.06
C SER A 96 -9.29 0.26 0.80
N GLU A 97 -8.83 0.64 1.98
CA GLU A 97 -9.27 1.85 2.64
C GLU A 97 -9.02 3.08 1.76
N GLN A 98 -9.84 4.11 1.95
CA GLN A 98 -9.68 5.39 1.26
C GLN A 98 -8.99 6.39 2.18
N CYS A 99 -7.79 6.83 1.84
CA CYS A 99 -7.13 7.97 2.43
C CYS A 99 -7.67 9.27 1.80
N LYS A 100 -8.07 10.23 2.63
CA LYS A 100 -8.74 11.47 2.16
C LYS A 100 -7.89 12.72 2.36
N GLY A 101 -6.74 12.59 3.03
CA GLY A 101 -5.87 13.70 3.41
C GLY A 101 -4.90 14.16 2.30
N GLY A 102 -4.78 13.40 1.20
CA GLY A 102 -3.82 13.68 0.13
C GLY A 102 -2.43 13.08 0.38
N GLU A 103 -1.49 13.38 -0.49
CA GLU A 103 -0.10 12.94 -0.35
C GLU A 103 0.63 13.75 0.73
N LEU A 104 1.53 13.11 1.47
CA LEU A 104 2.33 13.79 2.50
C LEU A 104 3.12 14.96 1.92
N PHE A 105 3.66 14.81 0.72
CA PHE A 105 4.41 15.84 0.02
C PHE A 105 3.57 17.11 -0.21
N ASP A 106 2.33 16.95 -0.68
CA ASP A 106 1.43 18.07 -0.93
C ASP A 106 1.08 18.78 0.38
N VAL A 107 0.80 18.03 1.45
CA VAL A 107 0.47 18.59 2.76
C VAL A 107 1.64 19.38 3.35
N ILE A 108 2.88 18.90 3.18
CA ILE A 108 4.09 19.66 3.60
C ILE A 108 4.20 20.95 2.81
N SER A 109 3.99 20.88 1.49
CA SER A 109 4.09 22.04 0.59
C SER A 109 3.01 23.09 0.88
N GLU A 110 1.77 22.66 1.07
CA GLU A 110 0.63 23.55 1.39
C GLU A 110 0.81 24.27 2.74
N LYS A 111 1.45 23.60 3.71
CA LYS A 111 1.76 24.19 5.04
C LYS A 111 3.03 25.06 5.05
N GLY A 112 3.79 25.10 3.97
CA GLY A 112 5.07 25.79 3.92
C GLY A 112 6.17 25.12 4.77
N GLY A 113 6.00 23.85 5.09
CA GLY A 113 6.88 23.04 5.93
C GLY A 113 6.18 22.49 7.18
N PHE A 114 6.83 21.53 7.84
CA PHE A 114 6.40 21.00 9.13
C PHE A 114 7.23 21.60 10.26
N THR A 115 6.62 21.78 11.42
CA THR A 115 7.35 21.98 12.66
C THR A 115 8.11 20.71 13.03
N GLU A 116 9.16 20.81 13.86
CA GLU A 116 9.88 19.62 14.39
C GLU A 116 8.92 18.64 15.08
N LYS A 117 7.89 19.16 15.76
CA LYS A 117 6.87 18.35 16.42
C LYS A 117 6.02 17.58 15.41
N ASP A 118 5.60 18.23 14.33
CA ASP A 118 4.81 17.59 13.26
C ASP A 118 5.65 16.53 12.54
N ALA A 119 6.88 16.87 12.19
CA ALA A 119 7.85 15.96 11.58
C ALA A 119 8.10 14.74 12.48
N ALA A 120 8.35 14.94 13.78
CA ALA A 120 8.53 13.84 14.72
C ALA A 120 7.30 12.95 14.82
N THR A 121 6.08 13.52 14.78
CA THR A 121 4.82 12.78 14.80
C THR A 121 4.67 11.89 13.57
N VAL A 122 4.95 12.41 12.38
CA VAL A 122 4.92 11.66 11.11
C VAL A 122 6.00 10.59 11.09
N MET A 123 7.24 10.93 11.43
CA MET A 123 8.37 9.99 11.44
C MET A 123 8.17 8.83 12.41
N LYS A 124 7.60 9.09 13.60
CA LYS A 124 7.27 8.01 14.55
C LYS A 124 6.32 6.98 13.96
N GLN A 125 5.29 7.43 13.24
CA GLN A 125 4.32 6.55 12.58
C GLN A 125 4.94 5.79 11.42
N LEU A 126 5.75 6.47 10.59
CA LEU A 126 6.47 5.88 9.48
C LEU A 126 7.39 4.75 9.97
N LEU A 127 8.24 5.04 10.96
CA LEU A 127 9.15 4.05 11.55
C LEU A 127 8.41 2.90 12.21
N SER A 128 7.23 3.14 12.82
CA SER A 128 6.39 2.08 13.38
C SER A 128 5.90 1.12 12.30
N GLY A 129 5.41 1.64 11.16
CA GLY A 129 4.98 0.83 10.02
C GLY A 129 6.12 0.04 9.38
N VAL A 130 7.28 0.68 9.20
CA VAL A 130 8.50 0.04 8.67
C VAL A 130 9.01 -1.05 9.61
N CYS A 131 9.09 -0.78 10.91
CA CYS A 131 9.51 -1.77 11.89
C CYS A 131 8.59 -3.00 11.87
N TYR A 132 7.27 -2.78 11.81
CA TYR A 132 6.29 -3.84 11.72
C TYR A 132 6.47 -4.68 10.43
N SER A 133 6.68 -4.06 9.28
CA SER A 133 6.90 -4.79 8.03
C SER A 133 8.19 -5.61 8.08
N HIS A 134 9.28 -5.07 8.62
CA HIS A 134 10.55 -5.79 8.80
C HIS A 134 10.43 -6.96 9.77
N GLN A 135 9.65 -6.85 10.85
CA GLN A 135 9.35 -7.97 11.76
C GLN A 135 8.59 -9.11 11.04
N ASN A 136 7.83 -8.77 9.99
CA ASN A 136 7.20 -9.74 9.10
C ASN A 136 8.08 -10.15 7.90
N GLN A 137 9.37 -9.80 7.94
CA GLN A 137 10.35 -10.11 6.88
C GLN A 137 9.98 -9.49 5.52
N ILE A 138 9.30 -8.35 5.52
CA ILE A 138 8.89 -7.62 4.31
C ILE A 138 9.60 -6.27 4.28
N VAL A 139 10.28 -5.98 3.16
CA VAL A 139 10.96 -4.71 2.90
C VAL A 139 10.22 -3.97 1.79
N HIS A 140 9.94 -2.69 1.98
CA HIS A 140 9.16 -1.86 1.05
C HIS A 140 9.91 -1.51 -0.24
N ARG A 141 11.17 -1.12 -0.12
CA ARG A 141 12.16 -0.75 -1.18
C ARG A 141 11.88 0.53 -1.97
N ASP A 142 10.72 1.17 -1.82
CA ASP A 142 10.41 2.44 -2.50
C ASP A 142 9.74 3.44 -1.54
N LEU A 143 10.35 3.62 -0.35
CA LEU A 143 9.86 4.61 0.63
C LEU A 143 10.21 6.02 0.14
N LYS A 144 9.18 6.83 -0.07
CA LYS A 144 9.26 8.23 -0.48
C LYS A 144 7.99 8.98 -0.08
N PRO A 145 8.00 10.31 0.00
CA PRO A 145 6.82 11.09 0.42
C PRO A 145 5.57 10.85 -0.42
N GLU A 146 5.73 10.52 -1.71
CA GLU A 146 4.62 10.21 -2.63
C GLU A 146 3.93 8.87 -2.28
N ASN A 147 4.66 7.96 -1.62
CA ASN A 147 4.13 6.68 -1.15
C ASN A 147 3.61 6.74 0.29
N ILE A 148 3.34 7.94 0.80
CA ILE A 148 2.76 8.18 2.12
C ILE A 148 1.55 9.08 1.94
N LEU A 149 0.37 8.56 2.30
CA LEU A 149 -0.87 9.34 2.29
C LEU A 149 -1.25 9.76 3.71
N MET A 150 -1.90 10.92 3.81
CA MET A 150 -2.62 11.31 5.00
C MET A 150 -3.96 10.61 5.03
N ASP A 151 -4.29 9.97 6.15
CA ASP A 151 -5.53 9.20 6.30
C ASP A 151 -6.77 10.08 6.12
N ASN A 152 -6.75 11.25 6.72
CA ASN A 152 -7.86 12.21 6.67
C ASN A 152 -7.34 13.65 6.57
N LYS A 153 -8.27 14.61 6.46
CA LYS A 153 -7.97 16.05 6.41
C LYS A 153 -7.91 16.71 7.78
N SER A 154 -7.93 15.94 8.86
CA SER A 154 -7.79 16.47 10.21
C SER A 154 -6.34 16.86 10.53
N ASN A 155 -6.15 17.58 11.63
CA ASN A 155 -4.82 18.02 12.06
C ASN A 155 -4.04 16.96 12.85
N ASP A 156 -4.53 15.72 12.94
CA ASP A 156 -3.90 14.64 13.71
C ASP A 156 -2.70 13.98 13.04
N LEU A 157 -2.40 14.36 11.79
CA LEU A 157 -1.26 13.90 11.01
C LEU A 157 -1.12 12.37 10.94
N THR A 158 -2.25 11.65 10.92
CA THR A 158 -2.23 10.18 10.76
C THR A 158 -1.84 9.82 9.34
N ILE A 159 -0.84 8.94 9.19
CA ILE A 159 -0.30 8.54 7.89
C ILE A 159 -0.60 7.08 7.56
N LYS A 160 -0.57 6.78 6.26
CA LYS A 160 -0.62 5.42 5.69
C LYS A 160 0.49 5.24 4.66
N ILE A 161 1.32 4.22 4.84
CA ILE A 161 2.29 3.77 3.83
C ILE A 161 1.53 3.01 2.75
N ILE A 162 1.74 3.40 1.49
CA ILE A 162 1.08 2.83 0.31
C ILE A 162 2.09 2.29 -0.69
N ASP A 163 1.60 1.70 -1.76
CA ASP A 163 2.36 1.22 -2.92
C ASP A 163 3.48 0.22 -2.58
N TRP A 164 3.07 -0.98 -2.24
CA TRP A 164 3.93 -2.13 -1.92
C TRP A 164 4.35 -2.93 -3.17
N GLY A 165 4.22 -2.35 -4.36
CA GLY A 165 4.56 -3.00 -5.61
C GLY A 165 6.04 -3.36 -5.76
N CYS A 166 6.94 -2.59 -5.14
CA CYS A 166 8.36 -2.93 -5.08
C CYS A 166 8.74 -3.82 -3.88
N ALA A 167 7.80 -4.12 -2.99
CA ALA A 167 8.12 -4.82 -1.75
C ALA A 167 8.53 -6.27 -2.00
N GLN A 168 9.37 -6.78 -1.11
CA GLN A 168 9.85 -8.16 -1.18
C GLN A 168 9.91 -8.79 0.21
N THR A 169 9.56 -10.09 0.25
CA THR A 169 9.76 -10.91 1.44
C THR A 169 11.20 -11.41 1.47
N LEU A 170 11.89 -11.23 2.60
CA LEU A 170 13.24 -11.70 2.83
C LEU A 170 13.21 -12.96 3.68
N LYS A 171 14.00 -13.96 3.29
CA LYS A 171 14.36 -15.06 4.20
C LYS A 171 15.46 -14.58 5.17
N LYS A 172 15.54 -15.25 6.31
CA LYS A 172 16.61 -14.97 7.27
C LYS A 172 17.98 -15.10 6.59
N ASP A 173 18.83 -14.10 6.75
CA ASP A 173 20.19 -14.01 6.18
C ASP A 173 20.24 -13.88 4.63
N GLU A 174 19.11 -13.59 3.98
CA GLU A 174 19.06 -13.30 2.55
C GLU A 174 19.39 -11.82 2.29
N LYS A 175 20.23 -11.57 1.27
CA LYS A 175 20.49 -10.23 0.75
C LYS A 175 19.67 -9.95 -0.50
N LEU A 176 19.23 -8.71 -0.67
CA LEU A 176 18.59 -8.24 -1.90
C LEU A 176 19.68 -7.78 -2.86
N HIS A 177 19.54 -8.13 -4.13
CA HIS A 177 20.48 -7.75 -5.18
C HIS A 177 19.84 -6.88 -6.28
N SER A 178 18.55 -6.58 -6.15
CA SER A 178 17.86 -5.74 -7.12
C SER A 178 17.98 -4.25 -6.78
N THR A 179 18.12 -3.41 -7.80
CA THR A 179 18.24 -1.95 -7.69
C THR A 179 16.87 -1.26 -7.84
N ASP A 180 15.80 -1.87 -7.31
CA ASP A 180 14.45 -1.29 -7.35
C ASP A 180 14.35 -0.08 -6.43
N GLY A 181 13.51 0.87 -6.84
CA GLY A 181 13.23 2.07 -6.06
C GLY A 181 13.28 3.34 -6.91
N THR A 182 13.05 4.48 -6.27
CA THR A 182 13.06 5.80 -6.91
C THR A 182 14.44 6.44 -6.74
N ALA A 183 15.08 6.83 -7.83
CA ALA A 183 16.48 7.24 -7.92
C ALA A 183 16.96 8.24 -6.84
N TYR A 184 16.10 9.21 -6.46
CA TYR A 184 16.44 10.20 -5.44
C TYR A 184 16.44 9.67 -3.99
N TYR A 185 15.86 8.51 -3.76
CA TYR A 185 15.67 7.91 -2.42
C TYR A 185 16.42 6.58 -2.24
N ILE A 186 17.06 6.08 -3.30
CA ILE A 186 17.84 4.83 -3.25
C ILE A 186 19.04 5.02 -2.35
N ALA A 187 19.24 4.11 -1.41
CA ALA A 187 20.40 4.08 -0.52
C ALA A 187 21.69 3.76 -1.30
N PRO A 188 22.85 4.32 -0.88
CA PRO A 188 24.10 4.14 -1.61
C PRO A 188 24.58 2.68 -1.69
N GLU A 189 24.29 1.86 -0.69
CA GLU A 189 24.58 0.42 -0.70
C GLU A 189 23.80 -0.30 -1.79
N VAL A 190 22.53 0.06 -2.01
CA VAL A 190 21.69 -0.53 -3.07
C VAL A 190 22.26 -0.21 -4.46
N LEU A 191 22.74 1.05 -4.67
CA LEU A 191 23.39 1.43 -5.94
C LEU A 191 24.70 0.71 -6.18
N LYS A 192 25.39 0.27 -5.11
CA LYS A 192 26.64 -0.51 -5.21
C LYS A 192 26.40 -2.01 -5.40
N GLY A 193 25.16 -2.46 -5.21
CA GLY A 193 24.82 -3.88 -5.27
C GLY A 193 25.22 -4.67 -4.04
N ASP A 194 25.37 -4.00 -2.89
CA ASP A 194 25.78 -4.59 -1.59
C ASP A 194 24.59 -5.15 -0.81
#